data_df947ad80c9b1633750dad2d30edb96e
#
_entry.id   df947ad80c9b1633750dad2d30edb96e
#
_cell.length_a   1.000
_cell.length_b   1.000
_cell.length_c   1.000
_cell.angle_alpha   90.00
_cell.angle_beta   90.00
_cell.angle_gamma   90.00
#
_symmetry.space_group_name_H-M   'P 1'
#
loop_
_entity.id
_entity.type
_entity.pdbx_description
1 polymer ?
#
loop_
_entity_poly.entity_id
_entity_poly.type
_entity_poly.pdbx_seq_one_letter_code
_entity_poly.pdbx_strand_id
1 'polypeptide(L)'
;MNGNRIKEVKARQVLDSKGRPVVETEIYTENGKMGRAGASTGTSVGKNESYVLRDNDKELFGGLSVFKAVKNIEEIIGPALVGMDVTDQQAVDHRMIELDGTRYKTNLGGNAIYSVSCAAARAAAASVGKPLWRYLAEEEPERVFAPAYNMINGGTYGNYTLAFQ
;
A
#
# COMPACT_ATOMS: atom_id res chain seq x y z
N MET A 1 5.53 -28.53 4.46
CA MET A 1 4.46 -27.51 4.34
C MET A 1 5.11 -26.24 3.81
N ASN A 2 4.50 -25.60 2.84
CA ASN A 2 5.06 -24.39 2.23
C ASN A 2 4.89 -23.24 3.23
N GLY A 3 5.96 -22.79 3.90
CA GLY A 3 5.93 -21.77 4.95
C GLY A 3 5.55 -20.35 4.49
N ASN A 4 5.04 -20.22 3.25
CA ASN A 4 4.64 -18.95 2.64
C ASN A 4 3.25 -18.46 3.07
N ARG A 5 2.60 -19.15 4.02
CA ARG A 5 1.28 -18.72 4.50
C ARG A 5 1.40 -17.45 5.33
N ILE A 6 0.43 -16.56 5.16
CA ILE A 6 0.28 -15.37 5.97
C ILE A 6 -0.05 -15.82 7.41
N LYS A 7 0.80 -15.43 8.35
CA LYS A 7 0.65 -15.72 9.77
C LYS A 7 -0.04 -14.59 10.52
N GLU A 8 0.32 -13.35 10.18
CA GLU A 8 -0.15 -12.16 10.89
C GLU A 8 -0.09 -10.94 9.97
N VAL A 9 -1.04 -10.04 10.12
CA VAL A 9 -1.06 -8.72 9.49
C VAL A 9 -1.18 -7.67 10.57
N LYS A 10 -0.27 -6.70 10.56
CA LYS A 10 -0.26 -5.54 11.48
C LYS A 10 -0.33 -4.25 10.69
N ALA A 11 -0.97 -3.25 11.25
CA ALA A 11 -1.01 -1.94 10.66
C ALA A 11 -0.75 -0.85 11.69
N ARG A 12 -0.31 0.31 11.21
CA ARG A 12 -0.16 1.50 12.02
C ARG A 12 -0.28 2.76 11.19
N GLN A 13 -0.60 3.86 11.85
CA GLN A 13 -0.44 5.18 11.30
C GLN A 13 1.02 5.63 11.42
N VAL A 14 1.58 6.14 10.33
CA VAL A 14 2.89 6.80 10.28
C VAL A 14 2.75 8.14 9.58
N LEU A 15 3.80 8.97 9.60
CA LEU A 15 3.80 10.24 8.87
C LEU A 15 4.57 10.12 7.55
N ASP A 16 4.04 10.72 6.49
CA ASP A 16 4.73 10.88 5.23
C ASP A 16 5.78 12.01 5.27
N SER A 17 6.50 12.23 4.18
CA SER A 17 7.51 13.28 4.06
C SER A 17 6.96 14.71 4.20
N LYS A 18 5.64 14.89 4.17
CA LYS A 18 4.93 16.16 4.37
C LYS A 18 4.31 16.28 5.77
N GLY A 19 4.61 15.33 6.67
CA GLY A 19 4.04 15.27 8.02
C GLY A 19 2.56 14.88 8.05
N ARG A 20 2.03 14.23 7.00
CA ARG A 20 0.64 13.81 6.94
C ARG A 20 0.49 12.34 7.33
N PRO A 21 -0.57 11.99 8.09
CA PRO A 21 -0.85 10.61 8.43
C PRO A 21 -1.11 9.75 7.19
N VAL A 22 -0.44 8.59 7.15
CA VAL A 22 -0.62 7.54 6.16
C VAL A 22 -0.63 6.18 6.85
N VAL A 23 -1.24 5.18 6.22
CA VAL A 23 -1.25 3.82 6.75
C VAL A 23 0.01 3.07 6.30
N GLU A 24 0.62 2.33 7.21
CA GLU A 24 1.69 1.37 6.94
C GLU A 24 1.25 -0.01 7.42
N THR A 25 1.48 -1.03 6.60
CA THR A 25 1.14 -2.44 6.88
C THR A 25 2.37 -3.31 6.90
N GLU A 26 2.39 -4.28 7.81
CA GLU A 26 3.35 -5.37 7.87
C GLU A 26 2.62 -6.70 7.74
N ILE A 27 3.13 -7.57 6.88
CA ILE A 27 2.67 -8.97 6.74
C ILE A 27 3.79 -9.90 7.14
N TYR A 28 3.50 -10.78 8.09
CA TYR A 28 4.40 -11.82 8.56
C TYR A 28 3.96 -13.18 8.02
N THR A 29 4.91 -13.99 7.60
CA THR A 29 4.67 -15.33 7.08
C THR A 29 5.12 -16.42 8.06
N GLU A 30 4.62 -17.64 7.90
CA GLU A 30 4.97 -18.77 8.77
C GLU A 30 6.47 -19.12 8.72
N ASN A 31 7.16 -18.88 7.60
CA ASN A 31 8.60 -19.06 7.46
C ASN A 31 9.43 -17.92 8.07
N GLY A 32 8.80 -16.99 8.82
CA GLY A 32 9.47 -15.91 9.53
C GLY A 32 9.90 -14.73 8.64
N LYS A 33 9.43 -14.68 7.41
CA LYS A 33 9.67 -13.53 6.53
C LYS A 33 8.62 -12.44 6.76
N MET A 34 8.97 -11.22 6.37
CA MET A 34 8.11 -10.04 6.54
C MET A 34 8.19 -9.13 5.32
N GLY A 35 7.05 -8.57 4.95
CA GLY A 35 6.94 -7.47 3.99
C GLY A 35 6.27 -6.26 4.63
N ARG A 36 6.76 -5.06 4.34
CA ARG A 36 6.24 -3.79 4.85
C ARG A 36 5.98 -2.83 3.70
N ALA A 37 4.83 -2.16 3.72
CA ALA A 37 4.53 -1.11 2.77
C ALA A 37 3.62 -0.04 3.36
N GLY A 38 3.81 1.20 2.94
CA GLY A 38 2.95 2.33 3.26
C GLY A 38 2.12 2.77 2.05
N ALA A 39 0.94 3.31 2.30
CA ALA A 39 0.09 3.93 1.30
C ALA A 39 0.22 5.45 1.35
N SER A 40 1.15 6.02 0.59
CA SER A 40 1.26 7.48 0.47
C SER A 40 0.06 8.05 -0.29
N THR A 41 -0.27 9.32 0.02
CA THR A 41 -1.40 10.03 -0.60
C THR A 41 -0.88 11.15 -1.49
N GLY A 42 -1.40 11.25 -2.70
CA GLY A 42 -1.17 12.39 -3.59
C GLY A 42 -1.71 13.72 -3.03
N THR A 43 -1.42 14.81 -3.70
CA THR A 43 -1.96 16.15 -3.39
C THR A 43 -3.23 16.46 -4.18
N SER A 44 -3.44 15.75 -5.28
CA SER A 44 -4.63 15.82 -6.12
C SER A 44 -5.30 14.45 -6.19
N VAL A 45 -6.59 14.42 -6.44
CA VAL A 45 -7.37 13.18 -6.57
C VAL A 45 -7.88 13.09 -8.01
N GLY A 46 -7.51 12.02 -8.70
CA GLY A 46 -7.99 11.71 -10.04
C GLY A 46 -9.39 11.09 -10.03
N LYS A 47 -10.12 11.22 -11.12
CA LYS A 47 -11.49 10.70 -11.27
C LYS A 47 -11.62 9.19 -11.02
N ASN A 48 -10.57 8.44 -11.30
CA ASN A 48 -10.54 6.98 -11.22
C ASN A 48 -9.75 6.44 -10.01
N GLU A 49 -9.29 7.31 -9.13
CA GLU A 49 -8.59 6.89 -7.93
C GLU A 49 -9.53 6.24 -6.91
N SER A 50 -9.01 5.28 -6.18
CA SER A 50 -9.73 4.67 -5.06
C SER A 50 -9.84 5.64 -3.89
N TYR A 51 -10.86 5.44 -3.07
CA TYR A 51 -11.13 6.30 -1.92
C TYR A 51 -10.05 6.15 -0.84
N VAL A 52 -9.50 7.27 -0.40
CA VAL A 52 -8.60 7.34 0.76
C VAL A 52 -9.45 7.49 2.02
N LEU A 53 -9.52 6.44 2.82
CA LEU A 53 -10.27 6.46 4.07
C LEU A 53 -9.53 7.30 5.12
N ARG A 54 -10.16 8.40 5.54
CA ARG A 54 -9.72 9.30 6.61
C ARG A 54 -10.69 9.25 7.78
N ASP A 55 -10.20 9.58 8.97
CA ASP A 55 -11.05 9.59 10.16
C ASP A 55 -11.99 10.79 10.18
N ASN A 56 -11.60 11.90 9.56
CA ASN A 56 -12.32 13.18 9.50
C ASN A 56 -12.56 13.80 10.89
N ASP A 57 -11.79 13.39 11.88
CA ASP A 57 -11.77 13.98 13.21
C ASP A 57 -10.80 15.17 13.21
N LYS A 58 -11.33 16.39 13.30
CA LYS A 58 -10.55 17.62 13.23
C LYS A 58 -9.56 17.79 14.38
N GLU A 59 -9.79 17.16 15.51
CA GLU A 59 -8.88 17.18 16.67
C GLU A 59 -7.61 16.35 16.42
N LEU A 60 -7.68 15.40 15.47
CA LEU A 60 -6.57 14.53 15.12
C LEU A 60 -6.02 14.89 13.74
N PHE A 61 -4.84 15.50 13.70
CA PHE A 61 -4.14 15.89 12.45
C PHE A 61 -5.03 16.69 11.47
N GLY A 62 -5.92 17.54 11.99
CA GLY A 62 -6.86 18.31 11.17
C GLY A 62 -7.84 17.46 10.36
N GLY A 63 -8.17 16.26 10.81
CA GLY A 63 -9.05 15.31 10.12
C GLY A 63 -8.34 14.31 9.20
N LEU A 64 -7.01 14.39 9.11
CA LEU A 64 -6.23 13.58 8.16
C LEU A 64 -5.78 12.22 8.72
N SER A 65 -6.07 11.91 10.00
CA SER A 65 -5.74 10.61 10.59
C SER A 65 -6.37 9.44 9.84
N VAL A 66 -5.78 8.24 9.99
CA VAL A 66 -6.14 7.02 9.23
C VAL A 66 -6.39 5.82 10.14
N PHE A 67 -6.79 6.05 11.40
CA PHE A 67 -7.04 4.97 12.36
C PHE A 67 -8.17 4.04 11.93
N LYS A 68 -9.20 4.53 11.21
CA LYS A 68 -10.24 3.68 10.62
C LYS A 68 -9.66 2.69 9.62
N ALA A 69 -8.73 3.15 8.77
CA ALA A 69 -8.05 2.28 7.81
C ALA A 69 -7.16 1.25 8.53
N VAL A 70 -6.42 1.66 9.57
CA VAL A 70 -5.64 0.77 10.43
C VAL A 70 -6.55 -0.30 11.04
N LYS A 71 -7.66 0.09 11.65
CA LYS A 71 -8.63 -0.81 12.26
C LYS A 71 -9.21 -1.80 11.24
N ASN A 72 -9.56 -1.34 10.04
CA ASN A 72 -10.04 -2.21 8.97
C ASN A 72 -9.00 -3.26 8.56
N ILE A 73 -7.71 -2.90 8.57
CA ILE A 73 -6.65 -3.86 8.29
C ILE A 73 -6.55 -4.90 9.40
N GLU A 74 -6.53 -4.49 10.65
CA GLU A 74 -6.29 -5.39 11.78
C GLU A 74 -7.49 -6.27 12.11
N GLU A 75 -8.72 -5.73 12.01
CA GLU A 75 -9.92 -6.45 12.44
C GLU A 75 -10.67 -7.16 11.30
N ILE A 76 -10.49 -6.74 10.04
CA ILE A 76 -11.23 -7.28 8.90
C ILE A 76 -10.30 -7.94 7.88
N ILE A 77 -9.36 -7.17 7.32
CA ILE A 77 -8.51 -7.67 6.23
C ILE A 77 -7.56 -8.75 6.76
N GLY A 78 -6.84 -8.47 7.84
CA GLY A 78 -5.85 -9.38 8.41
C GLY A 78 -6.43 -10.76 8.72
N PRO A 79 -7.50 -10.88 9.53
CA PRO A 79 -8.14 -12.16 9.81
C PRO A 79 -8.58 -12.92 8.55
N ALA A 80 -9.02 -12.21 7.52
CA ALA A 80 -9.47 -12.83 6.27
C ALA A 80 -8.32 -13.32 5.37
N LEU A 81 -7.11 -12.82 5.57
CA LEU A 81 -5.91 -13.20 4.80
C LEU A 81 -5.04 -14.24 5.53
N VAL A 82 -5.17 -14.39 6.85
CA VAL A 82 -4.41 -15.39 7.61
C VAL A 82 -4.63 -16.79 7.05
N GLY A 83 -3.53 -17.52 6.81
CA GLY A 83 -3.54 -18.86 6.22
C GLY A 83 -3.49 -18.89 4.69
N MET A 84 -3.71 -17.77 4.00
CA MET A 84 -3.54 -17.68 2.54
C MET A 84 -2.06 -17.74 2.17
N ASP A 85 -1.74 -18.27 0.99
CA ASP A 85 -0.39 -18.25 0.43
C ASP A 85 -0.06 -16.83 -0.04
N VAL A 86 0.95 -16.21 0.56
CA VAL A 86 1.35 -14.83 0.23
C VAL A 86 1.91 -14.70 -1.20
N THR A 87 2.31 -15.81 -1.82
CA THR A 87 2.82 -15.82 -3.19
C THR A 87 1.71 -15.79 -4.25
N ASP A 88 0.48 -16.08 -3.86
CA ASP A 88 -0.70 -15.90 -4.73
C ASP A 88 -1.27 -14.48 -4.56
N GLN A 89 -0.58 -13.51 -5.19
CA GLN A 89 -0.98 -12.10 -5.14
C GLN A 89 -2.41 -11.87 -5.61
N GLN A 90 -2.85 -12.60 -6.65
CA GLN A 90 -4.19 -12.43 -7.19
C GLN A 90 -5.26 -12.87 -6.19
N ALA A 91 -5.06 -13.99 -5.53
CA ALA A 91 -5.99 -14.45 -4.49
C ALA A 91 -6.07 -13.47 -3.32
N VAL A 92 -4.92 -12.95 -2.86
CA VAL A 92 -4.86 -11.94 -1.79
C VAL A 92 -5.61 -10.67 -2.19
N ASP A 93 -5.35 -10.15 -3.38
CA ASP A 93 -5.99 -8.91 -3.86
C ASP A 93 -7.50 -9.10 -4.10
N HIS A 94 -7.91 -10.21 -4.73
CA HIS A 94 -9.33 -10.51 -4.93
C HIS A 94 -10.07 -10.64 -3.60
N ARG A 95 -9.47 -11.30 -2.61
CA ARG A 95 -10.08 -11.42 -1.28
C ARG A 95 -10.38 -10.06 -0.65
N MET A 96 -9.45 -9.10 -0.75
CA MET A 96 -9.66 -7.75 -0.23
C MET A 96 -10.72 -6.98 -1.03
N ILE A 97 -10.74 -7.15 -2.35
CA ILE A 97 -11.74 -6.52 -3.24
C ILE A 97 -13.15 -7.03 -2.91
N GLU A 98 -13.31 -8.34 -2.70
CA GLU A 98 -14.57 -8.96 -2.29
C GLU A 98 -15.04 -8.45 -0.94
N LEU A 99 -14.13 -8.34 0.05
CA LEU A 99 -14.45 -7.83 1.38
C LEU A 99 -14.92 -6.37 1.35
N ASP A 100 -14.34 -5.54 0.50
CA ASP A 100 -14.78 -4.16 0.32
C ASP A 100 -16.12 -4.08 -0.41
N GLY A 101 -16.32 -4.85 -1.48
CA GLY A 101 -17.53 -4.93 -2.27
C GLY A 101 -17.90 -3.67 -3.05
N THR A 102 -17.08 -2.60 -3.02
CA THR A 102 -17.36 -1.35 -3.73
C THR A 102 -16.37 -1.08 -4.85
N ARG A 103 -16.82 -0.35 -5.88
CA ARG A 103 -15.97 0.04 -7.00
C ARG A 103 -14.75 0.86 -6.56
N TYR A 104 -14.93 1.80 -5.65
CA TYR A 104 -13.90 2.77 -5.24
C TYR A 104 -13.27 2.46 -3.89
N LYS A 105 -13.48 1.25 -3.36
CA LYS A 105 -12.90 0.80 -2.07
C LYS A 105 -13.30 1.69 -0.89
N THR A 106 -14.59 2.07 -0.85
CA THR A 106 -15.11 3.03 0.13
C THR A 106 -15.37 2.44 1.51
N ASN A 107 -15.56 1.11 1.61
CA ASN A 107 -15.85 0.45 2.87
C ASN A 107 -14.58 0.23 3.71
N LEU A 108 -13.56 -0.37 3.13
CA LEU A 108 -12.30 -0.66 3.82
C LEU A 108 -11.26 0.45 3.67
N GLY A 109 -11.33 1.20 2.58
CA GLY A 109 -10.37 2.23 2.21
C GLY A 109 -9.34 1.73 1.20
N GLY A 110 -9.20 2.46 0.08
CA GLY A 110 -8.20 2.16 -0.93
C GLY A 110 -6.78 2.21 -0.38
N ASN A 111 -6.50 3.11 0.56
CA ASN A 111 -5.23 3.19 1.27
C ASN A 111 -4.95 1.93 2.12
N ALA A 112 -5.96 1.36 2.76
CA ALA A 112 -5.81 0.11 3.50
C ALA A 112 -5.48 -1.05 2.55
N ILE A 113 -6.31 -1.26 1.52
CA ILE A 113 -6.14 -2.35 0.54
C ILE A 113 -4.79 -2.25 -0.18
N TYR A 114 -4.41 -1.05 -0.63
CA TYR A 114 -3.14 -0.83 -1.33
C TYR A 114 -1.92 -1.13 -0.45
N SER A 115 -1.91 -0.68 0.81
CA SER A 115 -0.79 -0.95 1.72
C SER A 115 -0.62 -2.45 2.00
N VAL A 116 -1.74 -3.18 2.18
CA VAL A 116 -1.73 -4.63 2.39
C VAL A 116 -1.24 -5.37 1.14
N SER A 117 -1.75 -5.03 -0.05
CA SER A 117 -1.33 -5.62 -1.33
C SER A 117 0.18 -5.46 -1.56
N CYS A 118 0.71 -4.25 -1.38
CA CYS A 118 2.14 -4.00 -1.51
C CYS A 118 2.99 -4.71 -0.43
N ALA A 119 2.48 -4.83 0.80
CA ALA A 119 3.15 -5.57 1.85
C ALA A 119 3.18 -7.07 1.55
N ALA A 120 2.10 -7.63 0.97
CA ALA A 120 2.03 -9.02 0.54
C ALA A 120 3.06 -9.33 -0.54
N ALA A 121 3.17 -8.50 -1.60
CA ALA A 121 4.18 -8.67 -2.63
C ALA A 121 5.61 -8.69 -2.07
N ARG A 122 5.91 -7.82 -1.09
CA ARG A 122 7.21 -7.78 -0.43
C ARG A 122 7.47 -8.99 0.46
N ALA A 123 6.45 -9.45 1.19
CA ALA A 123 6.55 -10.66 2.00
C ALA A 123 6.74 -11.90 1.12
N ALA A 124 6.05 -11.98 -0.01
CA ALA A 124 6.20 -13.02 -1.01
C ALA A 124 7.62 -13.06 -1.58
N ALA A 125 8.14 -11.93 -2.04
CA ALA A 125 9.49 -11.81 -2.54
C ALA A 125 10.53 -12.26 -1.51
N ALA A 126 10.39 -11.82 -0.25
CA ALA A 126 11.24 -12.23 0.86
C ALA A 126 11.13 -13.73 1.15
N SER A 127 9.92 -14.30 1.06
CA SER A 127 9.67 -15.73 1.31
C SER A 127 10.33 -16.64 0.28
N VAL A 128 10.45 -16.18 -0.97
CA VAL A 128 11.14 -16.92 -2.03
C VAL A 128 12.60 -16.49 -2.22
N GLY A 129 13.13 -15.61 -1.35
CA GLY A 129 14.53 -15.18 -1.38
C GLY A 129 14.91 -14.32 -2.59
N LYS A 130 13.96 -13.60 -3.18
CA LYS A 130 14.19 -12.73 -4.35
C LYS A 130 14.04 -11.25 -3.96
N PRO A 131 14.80 -10.32 -4.57
CA PRO A 131 14.48 -8.92 -4.49
C PRO A 131 13.13 -8.64 -5.17
N LEU A 132 12.38 -7.63 -4.70
CA LEU A 132 11.01 -7.37 -5.16
C LEU A 132 10.92 -7.19 -6.68
N TRP A 133 11.82 -6.43 -7.29
CA TRP A 133 11.83 -6.20 -8.73
C TRP A 133 11.94 -7.51 -9.52
N ARG A 134 12.77 -8.46 -9.03
CA ARG A 134 12.95 -9.76 -9.66
C ARG A 134 11.76 -10.69 -9.44
N TYR A 135 11.11 -10.56 -8.29
CA TYR A 135 9.89 -11.32 -7.99
C TYR A 135 8.72 -10.89 -8.87
N LEU A 136 8.59 -9.59 -9.13
CA LEU A 136 7.53 -9.03 -9.97
C LEU A 136 7.80 -9.15 -11.48
N ALA A 137 9.04 -9.39 -11.88
CA ALA A 137 9.37 -9.57 -13.29
C ALA A 137 8.96 -10.98 -13.74
N GLU A 138 8.11 -11.06 -14.75
CA GLU A 138 7.70 -12.33 -15.37
C GLU A 138 8.87 -12.98 -16.12
N GLU A 139 9.74 -12.15 -16.73
CA GLU A 139 10.92 -12.55 -17.50
C GLU A 139 12.17 -11.81 -17.00
N GLU A 140 13.37 -12.27 -17.43
CA GLU A 140 14.60 -11.51 -17.19
C GLU A 140 14.50 -10.15 -17.88
N PRO A 141 14.73 -9.04 -17.14
CA PRO A 141 14.73 -7.73 -17.77
C PRO A 141 15.88 -7.61 -18.79
N GLU A 142 15.51 -7.56 -20.06
CA GLU A 142 16.48 -7.44 -21.16
C GLU A 142 17.02 -6.02 -21.32
N ARG A 143 16.34 -5.02 -20.76
CA ARG A 143 16.65 -3.60 -20.97
C ARG A 143 16.63 -2.82 -19.68
N VAL A 144 17.57 -1.91 -19.54
CA VAL A 144 17.50 -0.81 -18.59
C VAL A 144 16.84 0.37 -19.28
N PHE A 145 15.74 0.87 -18.73
CA PHE A 145 15.07 2.04 -19.29
C PHE A 145 15.92 3.29 -19.08
N ALA A 146 15.98 4.16 -20.11
CA ALA A 146 16.55 5.48 -19.95
C ALA A 146 15.65 6.28 -19.01
N PRO A 147 16.16 6.76 -17.85
CA PRO A 147 15.33 7.49 -16.90
C PRO A 147 15.07 8.91 -17.41
N ALA A 148 13.85 9.38 -17.22
CA ALA A 148 13.51 10.79 -17.36
C ALA A 148 13.50 11.45 -15.97
N TYR A 149 14.22 12.54 -15.82
CA TYR A 149 14.33 13.27 -14.56
C TYR A 149 13.59 14.60 -14.64
N ASN A 150 12.87 14.94 -13.59
CA ASN A 150 12.34 16.27 -13.41
C ASN A 150 13.48 17.19 -12.92
N MET A 151 14.11 17.89 -13.88
CA MET A 151 15.26 18.75 -13.59
C MET A 151 14.86 20.17 -13.21
N ILE A 152 13.73 20.65 -13.71
CA ILE A 152 13.20 21.99 -13.45
C ILE A 152 11.71 21.83 -13.16
N ASN A 153 11.29 22.30 -11.99
CA ASN A 153 9.91 22.17 -11.54
C ASN A 153 9.36 23.52 -11.10
N GLY A 154 8.34 24.00 -11.82
CA GLY A 154 7.61 25.21 -11.48
C GLY A 154 6.34 24.94 -10.69
N GLY A 155 5.33 25.79 -10.87
CA GLY A 155 4.04 25.66 -10.19
C GLY A 155 4.14 25.72 -8.68
N THR A 156 3.31 24.94 -8.00
CA THR A 156 3.24 24.89 -6.51
C THR A 156 4.58 24.56 -5.85
N TYR A 157 5.38 23.70 -6.44
CA TYR A 157 6.66 23.26 -5.86
C TYR A 157 7.77 24.30 -6.00
N GLY A 158 7.66 25.20 -6.98
CA GLY A 158 8.58 26.30 -7.22
C GLY A 158 8.06 27.65 -6.75
N ASN A 159 7.06 27.71 -5.85
CA ASN A 159 6.41 28.94 -5.40
C ASN A 159 5.89 29.81 -6.58
N TYR A 160 5.47 29.17 -7.66
CA TYR A 160 5.01 29.84 -8.89
C TYR A 160 6.01 30.80 -9.54
N THR A 161 7.31 30.64 -9.27
CA THR A 161 8.37 31.45 -9.87
C THR A 161 8.63 31.11 -11.34
N LEU A 162 8.26 29.90 -11.75
CA LEU A 162 8.34 29.44 -13.14
C LEU A 162 6.93 29.18 -13.70
N ALA A 163 6.71 29.57 -14.96
CA ALA A 163 5.42 29.45 -15.62
C ALA A 163 5.10 28.01 -16.12
N PHE A 164 6.06 27.09 -16.04
CA PHE A 164 5.91 25.71 -16.50
C PHE A 164 6.27 24.70 -15.40
N GLN A 165 5.74 23.48 -15.55
CA GLN A 165 5.97 22.36 -14.64
C GLN A 165 6.12 21.06 -15.43
#